data_6af712f6a464b1e4c80aef2dd2f538bd
#
_entry.id   6af712f6a464b1e4c80aef2dd2f538bd
#
_cell.length_a   1.000
_cell.length_b   1.000
_cell.length_c   1.000
_cell.angle_alpha   90.00
_cell.angle_beta   90.00
_cell.angle_gamma   90.00
#
_symmetry.space_group_name_H-M   'P 1'
#
loop_
_entity.id
_entity.type
_entity.pdbx_description
1 polymer ?
#
loop_
_entity_poly.entity_id
_entity_poly.type
_entity_poly.pdbx_seq_one_letter_code
_entity_poly.pdbx_strand_id
1 'polypeptide(L)'
;MIGVRTTGPLTVRSVALRSAAALLATAALATGCGAAGDPDAAGKDAGTPRMTIGMVSHSGDGDTFWDIVQNGAQQAAAKDKVKFLYAHDKEGAQQAALIQSYIDQKVDGLIVTLAKPHAVKAAVRKAVARGIPVITVNSGGEFSAAYGALTHIGQDESVAGRAVGAELNERKAKKVLCVIHEQGNVSLEDRCAGVRKGFRGTVENLDVDGTNAPNSQSSIEAKLQSDPSIDAIVTLGAPMAAISLKAKEEAGSRAQIATFDLNSAVVKLLKAKDLTFAVDQQPYLQGYEAVDLLWLHKANADVLGGGKPVLTGPALVTEKDVPQLTEYTGRGTR
;
A
#
# COMPACT_ATOMS: atom_id res chain seq x y z
N MET A 1 33.40 44.78 34.14
CA MET A 1 33.79 46.17 33.81
C MET A 1 33.00 46.59 32.63
N ILE A 2 31.99 47.39 32.90
CA ILE A 2 31.82 48.74 32.37
C ILE A 2 31.38 48.73 30.90
N GLY A 3 30.23 49.23 30.47
CA GLY A 3 29.29 50.18 31.09
C GLY A 3 28.11 50.42 30.14
N VAL A 4 27.01 50.64 30.78
CA VAL A 4 25.73 51.11 30.31
C VAL A 4 25.84 52.58 29.82
N ARG A 5 25.14 52.94 28.77
CA ARG A 5 24.56 54.30 28.69
C ARG A 5 23.24 54.33 27.93
N THR A 6 22.27 54.77 28.67
CA THR A 6 20.91 55.24 28.39
C THR A 6 20.94 56.65 27.82
N THR A 7 19.84 57.05 27.24
CA THR A 7 19.11 58.37 27.16
C THR A 7 18.68 58.64 25.71
N GLY A 8 17.52 59.09 25.37
CA GLY A 8 16.31 59.62 26.02
C GLY A 8 15.51 60.36 24.91
N PRO A 9 14.25 60.74 25.12
CA PRO A 9 13.27 61.08 24.06
C PRO A 9 13.21 62.57 23.75
N LEU A 10 12.71 62.95 22.56
CA LEU A 10 12.25 64.31 22.24
C LEU A 10 11.05 64.26 21.29
N THR A 11 9.90 64.48 21.85
CA THR A 11 8.92 65.60 21.81
C THR A 11 8.39 66.04 20.41
N VAL A 12 7.12 65.80 20.35
CA VAL A 12 5.97 66.49 19.65
C VAL A 12 6.21 67.88 19.16
N ARG A 13 5.80 68.15 17.94
CA ARG A 13 5.19 69.45 17.59
C ARG A 13 4.13 69.29 16.50
N SER A 14 2.90 69.53 16.94
CA SER A 14 1.71 69.76 16.15
C SER A 14 1.78 71.18 15.52
N VAL A 15 1.41 71.27 14.23
CA VAL A 15 0.93 72.49 13.64
C VAL A 15 -0.31 72.20 12.79
N ALA A 16 -1.43 72.67 13.25
CA ALA A 16 -2.66 72.81 12.50
C ALA A 16 -2.62 74.12 11.73
N LEU A 17 -3.14 74.23 10.52
CA LEU A 17 -4.18 75.11 10.11
C LEU A 17 -4.48 75.17 8.59
N ARG A 18 -5.77 75.00 8.32
CA ARG A 18 -6.70 75.69 7.42
C ARG A 18 -6.73 75.43 5.92
N SER A 19 -7.77 74.75 5.53
CA SER A 19 -8.90 75.20 4.66
C SER A 19 -8.57 75.66 3.25
N ALA A 20 -9.05 74.92 2.23
CA ALA A 20 -10.00 75.49 1.25
C ALA A 20 -10.50 74.42 0.30
N ALA A 21 -11.77 74.45 0.03
CA ALA A 21 -12.54 73.62 -0.85
C ALA A 21 -12.14 73.79 -2.31
N ALA A 22 -12.11 72.70 -3.04
CA ALA A 22 -12.38 72.62 -4.47
C ALA A 22 -13.00 71.27 -4.81
N LEU A 23 -14.29 71.24 -5.03
CA LEU A 23 -15.03 70.21 -5.69
C LEU A 23 -14.56 70.12 -7.16
N LEU A 24 -13.99 69.08 -7.55
CA LEU A 24 -13.94 68.63 -8.96
C LEU A 24 -14.01 67.13 -9.00
N ALA A 25 -15.09 66.67 -9.62
CA ALA A 25 -15.37 65.27 -9.91
C ALA A 25 -14.25 64.65 -10.76
N THR A 26 -13.66 63.65 -10.25
CA THR A 26 -12.96 62.66 -11.08
C THR A 26 -13.48 61.28 -10.71
N ALA A 27 -14.43 60.82 -11.54
CA ALA A 27 -14.73 59.41 -11.66
C ALA A 27 -13.47 58.74 -12.25
N ALA A 28 -12.71 58.08 -11.45
CA ALA A 28 -11.59 57.25 -11.87
C ALA A 28 -11.73 55.90 -11.20
N LEU A 29 -12.25 54.94 -11.95
CA LEU A 29 -11.73 53.56 -12.11
C LEU A 29 -11.23 52.93 -10.81
N ALA A 30 -12.15 52.53 -9.97
CA ALA A 30 -11.95 51.35 -9.16
C ALA A 30 -12.18 50.11 -10.06
N THR A 31 -11.21 49.77 -10.90
CA THR A 31 -11.08 48.40 -11.40
C THR A 31 -10.69 47.51 -10.22
N GLY A 32 -11.67 47.20 -9.39
CA GLY A 32 -11.59 46.08 -8.49
C GLY A 32 -11.38 44.85 -9.37
N CYS A 33 -10.23 44.21 -9.24
CA CYS A 33 -10.04 42.82 -9.62
C CYS A 33 -10.93 41.93 -8.74
N GLY A 34 -12.22 42.03 -8.94
CA GLY A 34 -13.16 41.00 -8.67
C GLY A 34 -13.14 40.11 -9.90
N ALA A 35 -12.27 39.13 -9.95
CA ALA A 35 -12.48 37.99 -10.81
C ALA A 35 -13.78 37.35 -10.32
N ALA A 36 -14.92 37.79 -10.89
CA ALA A 36 -16.09 36.96 -10.96
C ALA A 36 -15.61 35.69 -11.69
N GLY A 37 -15.31 34.63 -10.95
CA GLY A 37 -15.02 33.36 -11.52
C GLY A 37 -16.19 33.03 -12.42
N ASP A 38 -15.91 32.88 -13.71
CA ASP A 38 -16.85 32.39 -14.68
C ASP A 38 -17.38 31.05 -14.12
N PRO A 39 -18.68 30.89 -13.81
CA PRO A 39 -19.22 29.62 -13.33
C PRO A 39 -19.02 28.50 -14.35
N ASP A 40 -18.74 28.85 -15.62
CA ASP A 40 -18.32 27.86 -16.64
C ASP A 40 -16.80 27.58 -16.65
N ALA A 41 -15.99 28.25 -15.83
CA ALA A 41 -14.57 27.93 -15.66
C ALA A 41 -14.35 26.74 -14.73
N ALA A 42 -15.39 26.26 -14.03
CA ALA A 42 -15.37 25.00 -13.34
C ALA A 42 -15.42 23.86 -14.36
N GLY A 43 -14.22 23.46 -14.84
CA GLY A 43 -14.07 22.21 -15.55
C GLY A 43 -13.98 22.32 -17.06
N LYS A 44 -13.18 23.23 -17.59
CA LYS A 44 -12.55 22.90 -18.87
C LYS A 44 -11.78 21.60 -18.63
N ASP A 45 -12.31 20.52 -19.18
CA ASP A 45 -11.63 19.22 -19.26
C ASP A 45 -10.20 19.55 -19.68
N ALA A 46 -9.22 19.20 -18.85
CA ALA A 46 -7.82 19.57 -19.11
C ALA A 46 -7.25 18.91 -20.38
N GLY A 47 -8.11 18.44 -21.26
CA GLY A 47 -7.73 17.73 -22.48
C GLY A 47 -7.03 16.41 -22.22
N THR A 48 -7.17 15.87 -21.00
CA THR A 48 -6.52 14.64 -20.59
C THR A 48 -7.02 13.47 -21.42
N PRO A 49 -6.12 12.66 -21.98
CA PRO A 49 -6.51 11.56 -22.86
C PRO A 49 -7.37 10.55 -22.10
N ARG A 50 -8.42 10.07 -22.73
CA ARG A 50 -9.16 8.92 -22.20
C ARG A 50 -8.23 7.71 -22.27
N MET A 51 -8.01 7.09 -21.12
CA MET A 51 -7.12 5.94 -20.97
C MET A 51 -7.89 4.68 -20.62
N THR A 52 -7.36 3.55 -21.06
CA THR A 52 -7.71 2.23 -20.54
C THR A 52 -6.49 1.67 -19.83
N ILE A 53 -6.62 1.40 -18.53
CA ILE A 53 -5.57 0.79 -17.70
C ILE A 53 -6.02 -0.62 -17.31
N GLY A 54 -5.18 -1.61 -17.58
CA GLY A 54 -5.38 -2.98 -17.17
C GLY A 54 -4.56 -3.29 -15.92
N MET A 55 -5.16 -4.02 -14.96
CA MET A 55 -4.44 -4.58 -13.83
C MET A 55 -4.57 -6.10 -13.83
N VAL A 56 -3.45 -6.80 -13.68
CA VAL A 56 -3.40 -8.26 -13.57
C VAL A 56 -2.67 -8.64 -12.28
N SER A 57 -3.40 -9.25 -11.34
CA SER A 57 -2.82 -9.73 -10.09
C SER A 57 -2.69 -11.25 -10.06
N HIS A 58 -1.97 -11.76 -9.05
CA HIS A 58 -1.86 -13.19 -8.74
C HIS A 58 -2.91 -13.67 -7.73
N SER A 59 -3.96 -12.88 -7.52
CA SER A 59 -5.02 -13.18 -6.57
C SER A 59 -5.68 -14.52 -6.87
N GLY A 60 -6.01 -15.26 -5.80
CA GLY A 60 -7.02 -16.30 -5.84
C GLY A 60 -8.42 -15.72 -5.60
N ASP A 61 -9.44 -16.53 -5.85
CA ASP A 61 -10.83 -16.16 -5.56
C ASP A 61 -11.05 -15.95 -4.06
N GLY A 62 -11.76 -14.88 -3.69
CA GLY A 62 -12.15 -14.60 -2.31
C GLY A 62 -11.03 -13.99 -1.43
N ASP A 63 -9.90 -13.60 -2.00
CA ASP A 63 -8.85 -12.89 -1.27
C ASP A 63 -9.21 -11.40 -1.09
N THR A 64 -9.66 -11.07 0.11
CA THR A 64 -10.12 -9.72 0.48
C THR A 64 -9.04 -8.64 0.42
N PHE A 65 -7.76 -9.00 0.42
CA PHE A 65 -6.66 -8.05 0.21
C PHE A 65 -6.79 -7.36 -1.14
N TRP A 66 -7.10 -8.14 -2.19
CA TRP A 66 -7.21 -7.62 -3.54
C TRP A 66 -8.47 -6.78 -3.77
N ASP A 67 -9.53 -7.00 -2.99
CA ASP A 67 -10.69 -6.10 -2.99
C ASP A 67 -10.28 -4.69 -2.56
N ILE A 68 -9.42 -4.57 -1.55
CA ILE A 68 -8.91 -3.27 -1.06
C ILE A 68 -8.02 -2.60 -2.11
N VAL A 69 -7.13 -3.36 -2.76
CA VAL A 69 -6.30 -2.85 -3.87
C VAL A 69 -7.18 -2.35 -5.02
N GLN A 70 -8.20 -3.13 -5.41
CA GLN A 70 -9.14 -2.75 -6.46
C GLN A 70 -9.94 -1.49 -6.08
N ASN A 71 -10.40 -1.37 -4.84
CA ASN A 71 -11.12 -0.18 -4.37
C ASN A 71 -10.26 1.08 -4.55
N GLY A 72 -8.96 1.01 -4.23
CA GLY A 72 -8.02 2.10 -4.48
C GLY A 72 -7.87 2.43 -5.95
N ALA A 73 -7.64 1.42 -6.79
CA ALA A 73 -7.50 1.57 -8.24
C ALA A 73 -8.76 2.15 -8.89
N GLN A 74 -9.95 1.67 -8.50
CA GLN A 74 -11.23 2.16 -8.99
C GLN A 74 -11.49 3.62 -8.58
N GLN A 75 -11.10 4.01 -7.37
CA GLN A 75 -11.25 5.39 -6.89
C GLN A 75 -10.38 6.35 -7.72
N ALA A 76 -9.12 5.99 -7.99
CA ALA A 76 -8.24 6.78 -8.85
C ALA A 76 -8.78 6.81 -10.29
N ALA A 77 -9.20 5.68 -10.82
CA ALA A 77 -9.78 5.58 -12.16
C ALA A 77 -11.03 6.47 -12.33
N ALA A 78 -11.89 6.51 -11.32
CA ALA A 78 -13.07 7.38 -11.32
C ALA A 78 -12.68 8.85 -11.31
N LYS A 79 -11.70 9.24 -10.47
CA LYS A 79 -11.16 10.62 -10.40
C LYS A 79 -10.58 11.06 -11.75
N ASP A 80 -9.79 10.20 -12.38
CA ASP A 80 -9.04 10.53 -13.60
C ASP A 80 -9.81 10.19 -14.89
N LYS A 81 -11.06 9.73 -14.76
CA LYS A 81 -11.91 9.30 -15.88
C LYS A 81 -11.26 8.20 -16.75
N VAL A 82 -10.53 7.30 -16.13
CA VAL A 82 -9.86 6.15 -16.72
C VAL A 82 -10.82 4.96 -16.80
N LYS A 83 -10.80 4.22 -17.89
CA LYS A 83 -11.42 2.89 -17.96
C LYS A 83 -10.50 1.88 -17.29
N PHE A 84 -10.88 1.40 -16.11
CA PHE A 84 -10.11 0.39 -15.37
C PHE A 84 -10.62 -1.02 -15.67
N LEU A 85 -9.69 -1.92 -15.99
CA LEU A 85 -9.92 -3.34 -16.22
C LEU A 85 -9.13 -4.14 -15.17
N TYR A 86 -9.76 -5.14 -14.59
CA TYR A 86 -9.10 -6.02 -13.63
C TYR A 86 -9.26 -7.49 -14.05
N ALA A 87 -8.17 -8.23 -13.94
CA ALA A 87 -8.14 -9.68 -14.10
C ALA A 87 -7.14 -10.28 -13.10
N HIS A 88 -7.34 -11.53 -12.72
CA HIS A 88 -6.44 -12.20 -11.80
C HIS A 88 -6.37 -13.71 -12.07
N ASP A 89 -5.27 -14.30 -11.70
CA ASP A 89 -5.11 -15.75 -11.65
C ASP A 89 -3.90 -16.09 -10.77
N LYS A 90 -4.06 -17.06 -9.86
CA LYS A 90 -2.98 -17.51 -8.98
C LYS A 90 -1.89 -18.28 -9.72
N GLU A 91 -2.20 -18.86 -10.89
CA GLU A 91 -1.25 -19.61 -11.71
C GLU A 91 -0.48 -18.64 -12.62
N GLY A 92 0.85 -18.61 -12.48
CA GLY A 92 1.69 -17.65 -13.19
C GLY A 92 1.58 -17.74 -14.73
N ALA A 93 1.33 -18.93 -15.29
CA ALA A 93 1.10 -19.09 -16.72
C ALA A 93 -0.22 -18.44 -17.17
N GLN A 94 -1.27 -18.58 -16.38
CA GLN A 94 -2.57 -17.93 -16.65
C GLN A 94 -2.48 -16.43 -16.45
N GLN A 95 -1.79 -15.97 -15.39
CA GLN A 95 -1.50 -14.55 -15.20
C GLN A 95 -0.78 -13.96 -16.42
N ALA A 96 0.22 -14.66 -16.98
CA ALA A 96 0.91 -14.24 -18.20
C ALA A 96 -0.01 -14.17 -19.43
N ALA A 97 -0.97 -15.09 -19.55
CA ALA A 97 -1.97 -15.05 -20.62
C ALA A 97 -2.92 -13.85 -20.48
N LEU A 98 -3.34 -13.50 -19.26
CA LEU A 98 -4.14 -12.31 -18.98
C LEU A 98 -3.38 -11.02 -19.33
N ILE A 99 -2.09 -10.94 -18.99
CA ILE A 99 -1.21 -9.83 -19.41
C ILE A 99 -1.17 -9.74 -20.93
N GLN A 100 -1.00 -10.86 -21.63
CA GLN A 100 -1.00 -10.89 -23.08
C GLN A 100 -2.33 -10.40 -23.68
N SER A 101 -3.46 -10.78 -23.08
CA SER A 101 -4.79 -10.31 -23.50
C SER A 101 -4.90 -8.78 -23.43
N TYR A 102 -4.37 -8.15 -22.38
CA TYR A 102 -4.37 -6.68 -22.27
C TYR A 102 -3.42 -6.01 -23.27
N ILE A 103 -2.28 -6.64 -23.57
CA ILE A 103 -1.40 -6.17 -24.66
C ILE A 103 -2.15 -6.17 -26.00
N ASP A 104 -2.89 -7.22 -26.30
CA ASP A 104 -3.63 -7.38 -27.54
C ASP A 104 -4.83 -6.41 -27.61
N GLN A 105 -5.43 -6.06 -26.49
CA GLN A 105 -6.44 -5.01 -26.33
C GLN A 105 -5.86 -3.60 -26.43
N LYS A 106 -4.53 -3.45 -26.50
CA LYS A 106 -3.81 -2.17 -26.58
C LYS A 106 -4.18 -1.21 -25.45
N VAL A 107 -4.16 -1.71 -24.21
CA VAL A 107 -4.35 -0.84 -23.04
C VAL A 107 -3.28 0.26 -23.00
N ASP A 108 -3.63 1.43 -22.47
CA ASP A 108 -2.70 2.58 -22.38
C ASP A 108 -1.71 2.48 -21.23
N GLY A 109 -1.97 1.62 -20.27
CA GLY A 109 -1.10 1.32 -19.13
C GLY A 109 -1.41 -0.04 -18.54
N LEU A 110 -0.43 -0.65 -17.89
CA LEU A 110 -0.55 -1.98 -17.31
C LEU A 110 0.02 -1.99 -15.87
N ILE A 111 -0.77 -2.54 -14.95
CA ILE A 111 -0.39 -2.77 -13.57
C ILE A 111 -0.29 -4.28 -13.37
N VAL A 112 0.83 -4.77 -12.83
CA VAL A 112 1.05 -6.21 -12.65
C VAL A 112 1.68 -6.53 -11.31
N THR A 113 1.39 -7.70 -10.77
CA THR A 113 2.11 -8.29 -9.64
C THR A 113 3.13 -9.30 -10.12
N LEU A 114 4.24 -9.41 -9.42
CA LEU A 114 5.34 -10.30 -9.79
C LEU A 114 5.56 -11.42 -8.74
N ALA A 115 4.47 -12.00 -8.20
CA ALA A 115 4.57 -13.07 -7.21
C ALA A 115 5.33 -14.30 -7.74
N LYS A 116 5.09 -14.65 -9.00
CA LYS A 116 5.80 -15.69 -9.75
C LYS A 116 6.56 -15.06 -10.92
N PRO A 117 7.67 -14.31 -10.64
CA PRO A 117 8.27 -13.38 -11.60
C PRO A 117 8.72 -14.04 -12.89
N HIS A 118 9.29 -15.23 -12.80
CA HIS A 118 9.79 -15.97 -13.98
C HIS A 118 8.67 -16.34 -14.96
N ALA A 119 7.47 -16.65 -14.45
CA ALA A 119 6.33 -17.02 -15.28
C ALA A 119 5.79 -15.84 -16.10
N VAL A 120 5.77 -14.65 -15.51
CA VAL A 120 5.20 -13.44 -16.16
C VAL A 120 6.24 -12.60 -16.90
N LYS A 121 7.54 -12.85 -16.72
CA LYS A 121 8.64 -12.06 -17.27
C LYS A 121 8.50 -11.74 -18.77
N ALA A 122 8.21 -12.76 -19.57
CA ALA A 122 8.14 -12.59 -21.02
C ALA A 122 6.98 -11.68 -21.42
N ALA A 123 5.81 -11.84 -20.78
CA ALA A 123 4.63 -11.03 -21.05
C ALA A 123 4.84 -9.56 -20.62
N VAL A 124 5.41 -9.33 -19.44
CA VAL A 124 5.72 -7.98 -18.94
C VAL A 124 6.70 -7.25 -19.87
N ARG A 125 7.81 -7.90 -20.23
CA ARG A 125 8.80 -7.32 -21.17
C ARG A 125 8.21 -7.07 -22.55
N LYS A 126 7.28 -7.90 -22.99
CA LYS A 126 6.56 -7.69 -24.25
C LYS A 126 5.66 -6.46 -24.19
N ALA A 127 4.96 -6.22 -23.08
CA ALA A 127 4.17 -5.00 -22.89
C ALA A 127 5.07 -3.76 -22.99
N VAL A 128 6.19 -3.74 -22.28
CA VAL A 128 7.19 -2.66 -22.34
C VAL A 128 7.72 -2.45 -23.74
N ALA A 129 8.08 -3.52 -24.45
CA ALA A 129 8.58 -3.47 -25.84
C ALA A 129 7.53 -2.95 -26.84
N ARG A 130 6.23 -3.04 -26.51
CA ARG A 130 5.13 -2.47 -27.29
C ARG A 130 4.82 -1.01 -26.90
N GLY A 131 5.62 -0.40 -26.02
CA GLY A 131 5.43 0.97 -25.56
C GLY A 131 4.30 1.14 -24.54
N ILE A 132 3.79 0.05 -23.95
CA ILE A 132 2.81 0.11 -22.88
C ILE A 132 3.58 0.36 -21.57
N PRO A 133 3.37 1.50 -20.88
CA PRO A 133 3.98 1.76 -19.58
C PRO A 133 3.48 0.74 -18.56
N VAL A 134 4.40 0.16 -17.79
CA VAL A 134 4.10 -0.85 -16.78
C VAL A 134 4.49 -0.33 -15.41
N ILE A 135 3.60 -0.50 -14.45
CA ILE A 135 3.87 -0.35 -13.01
C ILE A 135 3.69 -1.72 -12.36
N THR A 136 4.63 -2.11 -11.52
CA THR A 136 4.47 -3.31 -10.70
C THR A 136 3.98 -2.94 -9.31
N VAL A 137 3.15 -3.79 -8.72
CA VAL A 137 2.60 -3.56 -7.37
C VAL A 137 2.74 -4.79 -6.50
N ASN A 138 2.78 -4.57 -5.20
CA ASN A 138 2.74 -5.59 -4.14
C ASN A 138 3.94 -6.55 -4.16
N SER A 139 4.03 -7.46 -5.12
CA SER A 139 4.98 -8.58 -5.10
C SER A 139 6.12 -8.43 -6.11
N GLY A 140 7.32 -8.92 -5.78
CA GLY A 140 8.47 -9.05 -6.68
C GLY A 140 9.08 -7.73 -7.11
N GLY A 141 9.10 -6.75 -6.23
CA GLY A 141 9.64 -5.41 -6.50
C GLY A 141 11.08 -5.41 -7.02
N GLU A 142 11.89 -6.37 -6.58
CA GLU A 142 13.28 -6.56 -7.01
C GLU A 142 13.43 -6.90 -8.51
N PHE A 143 12.39 -7.46 -9.13
CA PHE A 143 12.36 -7.79 -10.57
C PHE A 143 11.84 -6.63 -11.44
N SER A 144 11.17 -5.65 -10.84
CA SER A 144 10.43 -4.58 -11.51
C SER A 144 11.28 -3.84 -12.53
N ALA A 145 12.39 -3.26 -12.09
CA ALA A 145 13.31 -2.50 -12.96
C ALA A 145 13.93 -3.38 -14.06
N ALA A 146 14.29 -4.63 -13.74
CA ALA A 146 14.88 -5.56 -14.70
C ALA A 146 13.89 -6.00 -15.79
N TYR A 147 12.58 -5.88 -15.53
CA TYR A 147 11.54 -6.18 -16.53
C TYR A 147 11.13 -4.94 -17.33
N GLY A 148 11.66 -3.75 -16.98
CA GLY A 148 11.43 -2.50 -17.68
C GLY A 148 10.20 -1.73 -17.20
N ALA A 149 9.68 -2.04 -16.03
CA ALA A 149 8.61 -1.27 -15.42
C ALA A 149 9.08 0.13 -14.99
N LEU A 150 8.17 1.11 -14.98
CA LEU A 150 8.46 2.50 -14.58
C LEU A 150 8.87 2.57 -13.11
N THR A 151 8.16 1.86 -12.26
CA THR A 151 8.42 1.77 -10.83
C THR A 151 7.70 0.55 -10.23
N HIS A 152 8.00 0.28 -8.96
CA HIS A 152 7.25 -0.64 -8.11
C HIS A 152 6.59 0.13 -6.97
N ILE A 153 5.33 -0.20 -6.67
CA ILE A 153 4.58 0.35 -5.54
C ILE A 153 4.19 -0.80 -4.61
N GLY A 154 4.77 -0.80 -3.41
CA GLY A 154 4.59 -1.91 -2.46
C GLY A 154 5.41 -1.70 -1.20
N GLN A 155 5.68 -2.79 -0.48
CA GLN A 155 6.64 -2.75 0.62
C GLN A 155 7.92 -3.53 0.26
N ASP A 156 9.01 -3.30 0.99
CA ASP A 156 10.17 -4.19 0.97
C ASP A 156 9.88 -5.36 1.92
N GLU A 157 9.65 -6.54 1.34
CA GLU A 157 9.20 -7.72 2.08
C GLU A 157 10.26 -8.23 3.06
N SER A 158 11.53 -8.11 2.69
CA SER A 158 12.63 -8.46 3.57
C SER A 158 12.76 -7.49 4.77
N VAL A 159 12.49 -6.18 4.54
CA VAL A 159 12.43 -5.18 5.62
C VAL A 159 11.25 -5.46 6.53
N ALA A 160 10.08 -5.75 5.96
CA ALA A 160 8.87 -6.07 6.70
C ALA A 160 9.06 -7.32 7.57
N GLY A 161 9.62 -8.38 7.00
CA GLY A 161 9.96 -9.59 7.76
C GLY A 161 10.94 -9.32 8.90
N ARG A 162 11.99 -8.52 8.67
CA ARG A 162 12.93 -8.14 9.75
C ARG A 162 12.25 -7.35 10.87
N ALA A 163 11.32 -6.47 10.54
CA ALA A 163 10.54 -5.72 11.53
C ALA A 163 9.70 -6.66 12.41
N VAL A 164 9.06 -7.68 11.80
CA VAL A 164 8.34 -8.74 12.54
C VAL A 164 9.29 -9.50 13.45
N GLY A 165 10.46 -9.92 12.95
CA GLY A 165 11.45 -10.64 13.75
C GLY A 165 11.94 -9.81 14.94
N ALA A 166 12.17 -8.51 14.76
CA ALA A 166 12.56 -7.58 15.82
C ALA A 166 11.45 -7.45 16.87
N GLU A 167 10.19 -7.27 16.46
CA GLU A 167 9.05 -7.16 17.37
C GLU A 167 8.84 -8.45 18.17
N LEU A 168 9.02 -9.61 17.56
CA LEU A 168 8.94 -10.90 18.28
C LEU A 168 10.06 -11.09 19.30
N ASN A 169 11.25 -10.52 19.08
CA ASN A 169 12.32 -10.49 20.09
C ASN A 169 11.91 -9.67 21.33
N GLU A 170 11.30 -8.50 21.13
CA GLU A 170 10.81 -7.66 22.24
C GLU A 170 9.70 -8.38 23.03
N ARG A 171 8.91 -9.21 22.34
CA ARG A 171 7.87 -10.06 22.95
C ARG A 171 8.42 -11.37 23.52
N LYS A 172 9.76 -11.56 23.50
CA LYS A 172 10.46 -12.70 24.09
C LYS A 172 10.10 -14.06 23.47
N ALA A 173 9.64 -14.07 22.23
CA ALA A 173 9.48 -15.31 21.49
C ALA A 173 10.83 -16.03 21.33
N LYS A 174 10.79 -17.36 21.20
CA LYS A 174 11.98 -18.22 21.06
C LYS A 174 11.94 -19.05 19.79
N LYS A 175 10.75 -19.53 19.41
CA LYS A 175 10.56 -20.35 18.20
C LYS A 175 9.32 -19.92 17.43
N VAL A 176 9.53 -19.52 16.20
CA VAL A 176 8.50 -19.00 15.29
C VAL A 176 8.14 -20.03 14.23
N LEU A 177 6.84 -20.25 14.04
CA LEU A 177 6.28 -20.89 12.86
C LEU A 177 5.85 -19.84 11.85
N CYS A 178 6.53 -19.73 10.71
CA CYS A 178 6.16 -18.83 9.61
C CYS A 178 5.32 -19.61 8.60
N VAL A 179 4.05 -19.24 8.42
CA VAL A 179 3.08 -19.97 7.59
C VAL A 179 2.98 -19.36 6.21
N ILE A 180 3.51 -20.06 5.21
CA ILE A 180 3.47 -19.67 3.81
C ILE A 180 2.22 -20.29 3.18
N HIS A 181 1.28 -19.47 2.76
CA HIS A 181 -0.03 -19.93 2.27
C HIS A 181 -0.17 -19.91 0.74
N GLU A 182 0.88 -19.48 0.03
CA GLU A 182 0.97 -19.52 -1.42
C GLU A 182 2.39 -19.90 -1.84
N GLN A 183 2.57 -21.14 -2.24
CA GLN A 183 3.88 -21.67 -2.65
C GLN A 183 4.40 -20.97 -3.91
N GLY A 184 5.70 -20.65 -3.91
CA GLY A 184 6.38 -20.00 -5.02
C GLY A 184 6.05 -18.51 -5.17
N ASN A 185 5.34 -17.92 -4.21
CA ASN A 185 5.19 -16.48 -4.09
C ASN A 185 6.43 -15.90 -3.42
N VAL A 186 7.30 -15.25 -4.21
CA VAL A 186 8.59 -14.72 -3.74
C VAL A 186 8.43 -13.75 -2.56
N SER A 187 7.35 -12.98 -2.51
CA SER A 187 7.10 -12.04 -1.41
C SER A 187 6.85 -12.73 -0.07
N LEU A 188 6.11 -13.84 -0.08
CA LEU A 188 5.87 -14.62 1.15
C LEU A 188 7.15 -15.31 1.63
N GLU A 189 7.95 -15.81 0.70
CA GLU A 189 9.26 -16.40 1.02
C GLU A 189 10.20 -15.33 1.61
N ASP A 190 10.22 -14.12 1.03
CA ASP A 190 11.04 -13.01 1.51
C ASP A 190 10.59 -12.49 2.89
N ARG A 191 9.27 -12.49 3.19
CA ARG A 191 8.76 -12.19 4.54
C ARG A 191 9.33 -13.17 5.56
N CYS A 192 9.20 -14.49 5.34
CA CYS A 192 9.75 -15.49 6.24
C CYS A 192 11.29 -15.45 6.34
N ALA A 193 11.97 -15.21 5.22
CA ALA A 193 13.43 -15.02 5.22
C ALA A 193 13.83 -13.76 6.00
N GLY A 194 13.05 -12.69 5.88
CA GLY A 194 13.21 -11.47 6.67
C GLY A 194 13.01 -11.70 8.16
N VAL A 195 11.95 -12.42 8.55
CA VAL A 195 11.71 -12.82 9.96
C VAL A 195 12.93 -13.55 10.49
N ARG A 196 13.45 -14.53 9.76
CA ARG A 196 14.65 -15.30 10.17
C ARG A 196 15.89 -14.40 10.35
N LYS A 197 16.05 -13.36 9.54
CA LYS A 197 17.16 -12.42 9.66
C LYS A 197 17.02 -11.44 10.83
N GLY A 198 15.78 -11.07 11.18
CA GLY A 198 15.49 -10.12 12.27
C GLY A 198 15.30 -10.77 13.65
N PHE A 199 15.01 -12.08 13.68
CA PHE A 199 14.70 -12.81 14.89
C PHE A 199 15.94 -13.51 15.47
N ARG A 200 16.06 -13.50 16.79
CA ARG A 200 17.20 -14.12 17.50
C ARG A 200 17.03 -15.61 17.76
N GLY A 201 15.79 -16.09 17.73
CA GLY A 201 15.45 -17.51 17.95
C GLY A 201 15.40 -18.30 16.66
N THR A 202 14.66 -19.41 16.67
CA THR A 202 14.51 -20.30 15.53
C THR A 202 13.25 -19.96 14.74
N VAL A 203 13.34 -19.92 13.41
CA VAL A 203 12.20 -19.75 12.50
C VAL A 203 12.08 -20.99 11.63
N GLU A 204 10.91 -21.60 11.67
CA GLU A 204 10.54 -22.75 10.84
C GLU A 204 9.42 -22.36 9.88
N ASN A 205 9.52 -22.71 8.62
CA ASN A 205 8.48 -22.48 7.64
C ASN A 205 7.51 -23.64 7.59
N LEU A 206 6.23 -23.35 7.40
CA LEU A 206 5.19 -24.32 7.10
C LEU A 206 4.45 -23.87 5.85
N ASP A 207 4.53 -24.66 4.79
CA ASP A 207 3.78 -24.45 3.56
C ASP A 207 2.38 -25.06 3.70
N VAL A 208 1.35 -24.26 3.38
CA VAL A 208 -0.05 -24.67 3.36
C VAL A 208 -0.74 -24.16 2.10
N ASP A 209 -1.89 -24.73 1.76
CA ASP A 209 -2.75 -24.21 0.70
C ASP A 209 -3.75 -23.22 1.27
N GLY A 210 -3.50 -21.91 1.11
CA GLY A 210 -4.37 -20.84 1.60
C GLY A 210 -5.78 -20.85 1.01
N THR A 211 -6.00 -21.53 -0.12
CA THR A 211 -7.32 -21.71 -0.72
C THR A 211 -8.13 -22.82 -0.05
N ASN A 212 -7.50 -23.64 0.78
CA ASN A 212 -8.12 -24.72 1.52
C ASN A 212 -7.99 -24.52 3.04
N ALA A 213 -8.88 -23.68 3.59
CA ALA A 213 -8.84 -23.32 4.99
C ALA A 213 -8.88 -24.51 5.98
N PRO A 214 -9.72 -25.56 5.79
CA PRO A 214 -9.69 -26.75 6.67
C PRO A 214 -8.35 -27.49 6.66
N ASN A 215 -7.73 -27.66 5.49
CA ASN A 215 -6.44 -28.31 5.36
C ASN A 215 -5.33 -27.49 6.02
N SER A 216 -5.34 -26.18 5.79
CA SER A 216 -4.39 -25.23 6.41
C SER A 216 -4.50 -25.27 7.93
N GLN A 217 -5.73 -25.25 8.47
CA GLN A 217 -5.98 -25.35 9.91
C GLN A 217 -5.39 -26.66 10.48
N SER A 218 -5.74 -27.81 9.88
CA SER A 218 -5.24 -29.11 10.33
C SER A 218 -3.72 -29.24 10.26
N SER A 219 -3.10 -28.66 9.23
CA SER A 219 -1.63 -28.67 9.08
C SER A 219 -0.95 -27.85 10.16
N ILE A 220 -1.47 -26.67 10.48
CA ILE A 220 -0.95 -25.81 11.55
C ILE A 220 -1.16 -26.47 12.92
N GLU A 221 -2.35 -27.04 13.17
CA GLU A 221 -2.67 -27.77 14.39
C GLU A 221 -1.69 -28.93 14.61
N ALA A 222 -1.55 -29.82 13.62
CA ALA A 222 -0.65 -30.97 13.69
C ALA A 222 0.81 -30.53 13.97
N LYS A 223 1.24 -29.42 13.36
CA LYS A 223 2.57 -28.86 13.60
C LYS A 223 2.74 -28.38 15.05
N LEU A 224 1.77 -27.68 15.59
CA LEU A 224 1.78 -27.19 16.98
C LEU A 224 1.73 -28.33 18.01
N GLN A 225 0.97 -29.40 17.71
CA GLN A 225 0.92 -30.61 18.54
C GLN A 225 2.23 -31.37 18.51
N SER A 226 2.86 -31.50 17.35
CA SER A 226 4.12 -32.23 17.18
C SER A 226 5.32 -31.48 17.74
N ASP A 227 5.23 -30.16 17.87
CA ASP A 227 6.31 -29.30 18.37
C ASP A 227 5.79 -28.22 19.34
N PRO A 228 5.56 -28.59 20.60
CA PRO A 228 5.08 -27.65 21.64
C PRO A 228 6.07 -26.54 22.00
N SER A 229 7.29 -26.55 21.46
CA SER A 229 8.26 -25.47 21.67
C SER A 229 7.99 -24.24 20.82
N ILE A 230 7.08 -24.33 19.81
CA ILE A 230 6.65 -23.19 19.02
C ILE A 230 5.83 -22.24 19.92
N ASP A 231 6.34 -21.04 20.14
CA ASP A 231 5.72 -20.01 20.99
C ASP A 231 5.28 -18.76 20.24
N ALA A 232 5.49 -18.71 18.92
CA ALA A 232 4.94 -17.69 18.03
C ALA A 232 4.57 -18.25 16.65
N ILE A 233 3.49 -17.72 16.07
CA ILE A 233 3.02 -18.00 14.71
C ILE A 233 3.00 -16.68 13.96
N VAL A 234 3.59 -16.66 12.76
CA VAL A 234 3.53 -15.54 11.83
C VAL A 234 2.78 -15.97 10.60
N THR A 235 1.62 -15.38 10.34
CA THR A 235 0.87 -15.58 9.11
C THR A 235 1.14 -14.46 8.12
N LEU A 236 1.10 -14.75 6.83
CA LEU A 236 1.55 -13.83 5.80
C LEU A 236 0.40 -13.17 5.02
N GLY A 237 -0.82 -13.28 5.55
CA GLY A 237 -2.02 -12.65 5.00
C GLY A 237 -3.17 -12.70 6.02
N ALA A 238 -4.04 -11.71 5.97
CA ALA A 238 -5.13 -11.53 6.92
C ALA A 238 -6.08 -12.75 7.09
N PRO A 239 -6.46 -13.49 6.03
CA PRO A 239 -7.32 -14.67 6.18
C PRO A 239 -6.68 -15.78 7.04
N MET A 240 -5.36 -15.92 6.99
CA MET A 240 -4.64 -16.96 7.72
C MET A 240 -4.59 -16.72 9.23
N ALA A 241 -4.80 -15.49 9.69
CA ALA A 241 -4.81 -15.16 11.11
C ALA A 241 -5.92 -15.90 11.88
N ALA A 242 -7.15 -15.87 11.38
CA ALA A 242 -8.28 -16.57 12.00
C ALA A 242 -8.14 -18.10 11.93
N ILE A 243 -7.59 -18.62 10.83
CA ILE A 243 -7.32 -20.05 10.66
C ILE A 243 -6.28 -20.50 11.69
N SER A 244 -5.20 -19.74 11.87
CA SER A 244 -4.14 -20.05 12.84
C SER A 244 -4.61 -19.92 14.29
N LEU A 245 -5.54 -19.01 14.58
CA LEU A 245 -6.14 -18.91 15.91
C LEU A 245 -6.90 -20.19 16.27
N LYS A 246 -7.76 -20.67 15.38
CA LYS A 246 -8.48 -21.94 15.57
C LYS A 246 -7.54 -23.13 15.73
N ALA A 247 -6.53 -23.24 14.86
CA ALA A 247 -5.53 -24.30 14.95
C ALA A 247 -4.77 -24.29 16.28
N LYS A 248 -4.42 -23.09 16.76
CA LYS A 248 -3.78 -22.89 18.07
C LYS A 248 -4.67 -23.35 19.22
N GLU A 249 -5.97 -22.99 19.19
CA GLU A 249 -6.95 -23.37 20.21
C GLU A 249 -7.14 -24.89 20.26
N GLU A 250 -7.33 -25.53 19.12
CA GLU A 250 -7.50 -27.00 18.99
C GLU A 250 -6.23 -27.77 19.39
N ALA A 251 -5.05 -27.23 19.09
CA ALA A 251 -3.79 -27.78 19.54
C ALA A 251 -3.50 -27.57 21.04
N GLY A 252 -4.28 -26.76 21.75
CA GLY A 252 -3.99 -26.35 23.13
C GLY A 252 -2.70 -25.54 23.27
N SER A 253 -2.23 -24.92 22.19
CA SER A 253 -0.99 -24.16 22.15
C SER A 253 -1.14 -22.77 22.78
N ARG A 254 -0.04 -22.28 23.36
CA ARG A 254 0.04 -20.90 23.92
C ARG A 254 0.80 -19.94 23.02
N ALA A 255 1.10 -20.32 21.78
CA ALA A 255 1.83 -19.50 20.84
C ALA A 255 1.12 -18.15 20.62
N GLN A 256 1.88 -17.07 20.65
CA GLN A 256 1.37 -15.76 20.22
C GLN A 256 1.22 -15.73 18.71
N ILE A 257 0.26 -14.95 18.19
CA ILE A 257 0.02 -14.87 16.75
C ILE A 257 0.25 -13.44 16.28
N ALA A 258 1.01 -13.29 15.21
CA ALA A 258 1.13 -12.07 14.42
C ALA A 258 0.76 -12.37 12.97
N THR A 259 0.30 -11.34 12.23
CA THR A 259 -0.08 -11.50 10.85
C THR A 259 0.45 -10.37 9.98
N PHE A 260 0.50 -10.62 8.68
CA PHE A 260 0.54 -9.56 7.69
C PHE A 260 -0.89 -9.25 7.26
N ASP A 261 -1.05 -8.01 6.78
CA ASP A 261 -2.26 -7.42 6.25
C ASP A 261 -3.38 -7.16 7.26
N LEU A 262 -4.21 -6.21 6.91
CA LEU A 262 -5.37 -5.80 7.69
C LEU A 262 -6.67 -6.14 6.95
N ASN A 263 -7.69 -6.41 7.73
CA ASN A 263 -9.09 -6.38 7.36
C ASN A 263 -9.93 -6.26 8.64
N SER A 264 -11.24 -6.17 8.51
CA SER A 264 -12.15 -6.06 9.66
C SER A 264 -12.04 -7.23 10.65
N ALA A 265 -11.68 -8.44 10.17
CA ALA A 265 -11.48 -9.59 11.04
C ALA A 265 -10.20 -9.45 11.87
N VAL A 266 -9.07 -9.08 11.24
CA VAL A 266 -7.80 -8.84 11.94
C VAL A 266 -7.94 -7.74 12.98
N VAL A 267 -8.64 -6.64 12.67
CA VAL A 267 -8.90 -5.56 13.63
C VAL A 267 -9.69 -6.05 14.85
N LYS A 268 -10.68 -6.94 14.65
CA LYS A 268 -11.42 -7.58 15.75
C LYS A 268 -10.51 -8.46 16.61
N LEU A 269 -9.63 -9.25 15.99
CA LEU A 269 -8.69 -10.12 16.69
C LEU A 269 -7.64 -9.32 17.49
N LEU A 270 -7.14 -8.21 16.94
CA LEU A 270 -6.27 -7.28 17.67
C LEU A 270 -6.99 -6.69 18.89
N LYS A 271 -8.25 -6.26 18.73
CA LYS A 271 -9.08 -5.74 19.83
C LYS A 271 -9.32 -6.76 20.93
N ALA A 272 -9.51 -8.03 20.54
CA ALA A 272 -9.71 -9.15 21.48
C ALA A 272 -8.38 -9.61 22.12
N LYS A 273 -7.23 -9.14 21.64
CA LYS A 273 -5.88 -9.58 22.03
C LYS A 273 -5.54 -11.02 21.62
N ASP A 274 -6.29 -11.57 20.68
CA ASP A 274 -6.01 -12.87 20.06
C ASP A 274 -4.82 -12.79 19.10
N LEU A 275 -4.59 -11.60 18.53
CA LEU A 275 -3.37 -11.24 17.80
C LEU A 275 -2.54 -10.23 18.58
N THR A 276 -1.22 -10.38 18.51
CA THR A 276 -0.28 -9.47 19.18
C THR A 276 0.01 -8.22 18.37
N PHE A 277 0.13 -8.35 17.06
CA PHE A 277 0.28 -7.26 16.10
C PHE A 277 -0.01 -7.72 14.67
N ALA A 278 -0.20 -6.77 13.77
CA ALA A 278 -0.26 -6.99 12.34
C ALA A 278 0.72 -6.08 11.61
N VAL A 279 1.10 -6.44 10.40
CA VAL A 279 1.91 -5.62 9.49
C VAL A 279 1.03 -5.10 8.39
N ASP A 280 0.87 -3.79 8.32
CA ASP A 280 0.09 -3.14 7.27
C ASP A 280 1.00 -2.63 6.15
N GLN A 281 0.62 -2.89 4.92
CA GLN A 281 1.30 -2.43 3.72
C GLN A 281 0.45 -1.48 2.87
N GLN A 282 -0.68 -1.03 3.35
CA GLN A 282 -1.57 -0.05 2.73
C GLN A 282 -2.03 -0.44 1.30
N PRO A 283 -2.76 -1.55 1.14
CA PRO A 283 -3.14 -2.07 -0.17
C PRO A 283 -3.98 -1.12 -1.02
N TYR A 284 -4.86 -0.34 -0.41
CA TYR A 284 -5.63 0.70 -1.09
C TYR A 284 -4.72 1.71 -1.80
N LEU A 285 -3.66 2.16 -1.11
CA LEU A 285 -2.69 3.09 -1.66
C LEU A 285 -1.93 2.49 -2.85
N GLN A 286 -1.59 1.20 -2.81
CA GLN A 286 -0.92 0.52 -3.92
C GLN A 286 -1.76 0.58 -5.21
N GLY A 287 -3.06 0.29 -5.10
CA GLY A 287 -3.97 0.35 -6.25
C GLY A 287 -4.21 1.78 -6.73
N TYR A 288 -4.44 2.69 -5.81
CA TYR A 288 -4.70 4.10 -6.11
C TYR A 288 -3.54 4.76 -6.84
N GLU A 289 -2.35 4.70 -6.26
CA GLU A 289 -1.14 5.33 -6.80
C GLU A 289 -0.72 4.72 -8.15
N ALA A 290 -0.95 3.43 -8.35
CA ALA A 290 -0.59 2.79 -9.62
C ALA A 290 -1.42 3.31 -10.80
N VAL A 291 -2.71 3.54 -10.61
CA VAL A 291 -3.58 4.12 -11.64
C VAL A 291 -3.26 5.59 -11.84
N ASP A 292 -3.17 6.37 -10.76
CA ASP A 292 -2.90 7.80 -10.77
C ASP A 292 -1.56 8.10 -11.45
N LEU A 293 -0.52 7.34 -11.14
CA LEU A 293 0.79 7.52 -11.74
C LEU A 293 0.83 7.15 -13.23
N LEU A 294 0.11 6.10 -13.67
CA LEU A 294 0.00 5.81 -15.11
C LEU A 294 -0.70 6.94 -15.86
N TRP A 295 -1.73 7.54 -15.26
CA TRP A 295 -2.39 8.69 -15.81
C TRP A 295 -1.46 9.92 -15.89
N LEU A 296 -0.75 10.25 -14.82
CA LEU A 296 0.25 11.32 -14.78
C LEU A 296 1.39 11.08 -15.80
N HIS A 297 1.83 9.84 -15.93
CA HIS A 297 2.85 9.48 -16.91
C HIS A 297 2.36 9.72 -18.36
N LYS A 298 1.13 9.36 -18.67
CA LYS A 298 0.55 9.59 -19.99
C LYS A 298 0.31 11.07 -20.27
N ALA A 299 -0.14 11.83 -19.27
CA ALA A 299 -0.47 13.25 -19.41
C ALA A 299 0.79 14.15 -19.46
N ASN A 300 1.79 13.86 -18.65
CA ASN A 300 2.92 14.76 -18.38
C ASN A 300 4.29 14.07 -18.45
N ALA A 301 4.37 12.78 -18.77
CA ALA A 301 5.59 11.97 -18.69
C ALA A 301 6.19 11.89 -17.25
N ASP A 302 5.36 12.10 -16.22
CA ASP A 302 5.81 12.03 -14.84
C ASP A 302 6.19 10.60 -14.46
N VAL A 303 7.18 10.49 -13.57
CA VAL A 303 7.61 9.24 -12.95
C VAL A 303 7.81 9.45 -11.45
N LEU A 304 7.52 8.44 -10.65
CA LEU A 304 7.67 8.48 -9.21
C LEU A 304 8.77 7.51 -8.76
N GLY A 305 9.36 7.77 -7.60
CA GLY A 305 10.38 6.92 -6.99
C GLY A 305 11.81 7.18 -7.44
N GLY A 306 12.05 7.99 -8.48
CA GLY A 306 13.41 8.29 -8.97
C GLY A 306 14.23 7.05 -9.34
N GLY A 307 13.57 6.03 -9.94
CA GLY A 307 14.16 4.74 -10.29
C GLY A 307 14.21 3.73 -9.12
N LYS A 308 13.59 4.06 -7.98
CA LYS A 308 13.48 3.17 -6.81
C LYS A 308 12.00 2.85 -6.53
N PRO A 309 11.70 1.74 -5.81
CA PRO A 309 10.36 1.44 -5.36
C PRO A 309 9.74 2.57 -4.52
N VAL A 310 8.43 2.76 -4.67
CA VAL A 310 7.61 3.63 -3.82
C VAL A 310 7.04 2.76 -2.70
N LEU A 311 7.52 3.01 -1.48
CA LEU A 311 7.19 2.15 -0.36
C LEU A 311 5.85 2.56 0.29
N THR A 312 4.96 1.59 0.47
CA THR A 312 3.67 1.74 1.15
C THR A 312 3.63 1.09 2.54
N GLY A 313 4.74 0.54 2.99
CA GLY A 313 4.92 -0.14 4.27
C GLY A 313 6.37 -0.58 4.47
N PRO A 314 6.66 -1.32 5.56
CA PRO A 314 5.72 -1.84 6.56
C PRO A 314 5.33 -0.82 7.64
N ALA A 315 4.12 -0.96 8.20
CA ALA A 315 3.72 -0.32 9.43
C ALA A 315 3.24 -1.40 10.44
N LEU A 316 3.82 -1.41 11.63
CA LEU A 316 3.35 -2.31 12.69
C LEU A 316 2.08 -1.73 13.33
N VAL A 317 1.05 -2.54 13.41
CA VAL A 317 -0.29 -2.22 13.93
C VAL A 317 -0.57 -3.10 15.14
N THR A 318 -1.01 -2.48 16.22
CA THR A 318 -1.32 -3.14 17.50
C THR A 318 -2.74 -2.82 17.96
N GLU A 319 -3.16 -3.36 19.11
CA GLU A 319 -4.44 -3.00 19.75
C GLU A 319 -4.63 -1.47 19.90
N LYS A 320 -3.56 -0.72 20.09
CA LYS A 320 -3.61 0.74 20.29
C LYS A 320 -4.11 1.49 19.06
N ASP A 321 -3.89 0.92 17.88
CA ASP A 321 -4.23 1.51 16.58
C ASP A 321 -5.66 1.17 16.13
N VAL A 322 -6.30 0.19 16.81
CA VAL A 322 -7.65 -0.31 16.47
C VAL A 322 -8.71 0.79 16.40
N PRO A 323 -8.78 1.76 17.33
CA PRO A 323 -9.82 2.81 17.27
C PRO A 323 -9.81 3.58 15.95
N GLN A 324 -8.61 3.90 15.44
CA GLN A 324 -8.46 4.62 14.18
C GLN A 324 -8.76 3.75 12.96
N LEU A 325 -8.43 2.46 13.02
CA LEU A 325 -8.50 1.55 11.85
C LEU A 325 -9.87 0.92 11.65
N THR A 326 -10.71 0.84 12.70
CA THR A 326 -12.01 0.15 12.65
C THR A 326 -12.92 0.70 11.53
N GLU A 327 -12.98 2.01 11.37
CA GLU A 327 -13.80 2.64 10.34
C GLU A 327 -13.24 2.34 8.94
N TYR A 328 -11.94 2.47 8.76
CA TYR A 328 -11.29 2.33 7.45
C TYR A 328 -11.32 0.89 6.94
N THR A 329 -11.05 -0.09 7.80
CA THR A 329 -11.19 -1.51 7.44
C THR A 329 -12.65 -1.91 7.19
N GLY A 330 -13.61 -1.28 7.89
CA GLY A 330 -15.04 -1.47 7.64
C GLY A 330 -15.49 -0.95 6.27
N ARG A 331 -14.83 0.09 5.75
CA ARG A 331 -15.11 0.66 4.41
C ARG A 331 -14.33 -0.04 3.27
N GLY A 332 -13.44 -0.97 3.59
CA GLY A 332 -12.56 -1.60 2.59
C GLY A 332 -11.53 -0.62 1.99
N THR A 333 -11.04 0.31 2.80
CA THR A 333 -10.01 1.29 2.41
C THR A 333 -8.69 1.10 3.17
N ARG A 334 -8.65 0.04 4.02
CA ARG A 334 -7.43 -0.32 4.75
C ARG A 334 -7.36 -1.81 5.00
#